data_59742979628d9407aeb5cc04dd10183f
#
_entry.id   59742979628d9407aeb5cc04dd10183f
#
_cell.length_a   1.000
_cell.length_b   1.000
_cell.length_c   1.000
_cell.angle_alpha   90.00
_cell.angle_beta   90.00
_cell.angle_gamma   90.00
#
_symmetry.space_group_name_H-M   'P 1'
#
loop_
_entity.id
_entity.type
_entity.pdbx_description
1 polymer ?
#
loop_
_entity_poly.entity_id
_entity_poly.type
_entity_poly.pdbx_seq_one_letter_code
_entity_poly.pdbx_strand_id
1 'polypeptide(L)'
;EEDKKNHLDSEMYFNTKKKEFEKEGFIPELNILPSHQNTLMHYNIQTWDEYFDKRQLLVLCTFAQNIKTICSEIKDKDYQKVIATYLTFILAKRVDMAGLGVLWHTRAEKPEHILTLRRPGIVYNFAESNPFEKIAGNFLNNVKSIKSGILFATRLSNSSKCNLESVTLKTNKKYDLIITDPPYGDDIQYGELSEFFYVWVINVLKNYFPELPSRVNLDEDFCVSKARFQNKSLALEFF
;
A
#
# COMPACT_ATOMS: atom_id res chain seq x y z
N GLU A 1 -27.73 17.26 -4.43
CA GLU A 1 -27.36 17.83 -5.75
C GLU A 1 -25.93 18.35 -5.76
N GLU A 2 -25.49 19.05 -4.72
CA GLU A 2 -24.13 19.58 -4.58
C GLU A 2 -23.09 18.45 -4.57
N ASP A 3 -23.31 17.37 -3.82
CA ASP A 3 -22.39 16.23 -3.78
C ASP A 3 -22.23 15.54 -5.13
N LYS A 4 -23.32 15.40 -5.90
CA LYS A 4 -23.26 14.88 -7.28
C LYS A 4 -22.42 15.77 -8.19
N LYS A 5 -22.60 17.09 -8.07
CA LYS A 5 -21.83 18.06 -8.86
C LYS A 5 -20.34 17.96 -8.50
N ASN A 6 -20.01 17.98 -7.21
CA ASN A 6 -18.63 17.86 -6.72
C ASN A 6 -17.97 16.55 -7.17
N HIS A 7 -18.74 15.47 -7.21
CA HIS A 7 -18.23 14.19 -7.73
C HIS A 7 -17.92 14.28 -9.23
N LEU A 8 -18.84 14.78 -10.05
CA LEU A 8 -18.63 14.96 -11.49
C LEU A 8 -17.45 15.91 -11.79
N ASP A 9 -17.38 17.03 -11.08
CA ASP A 9 -16.30 18.01 -11.24
C ASP A 9 -14.93 17.37 -10.92
N SER A 10 -14.86 16.53 -9.89
CA SER A 10 -13.62 15.83 -9.52
C SER A 10 -13.22 14.77 -10.55
N GLU A 11 -14.18 14.02 -11.12
CA GLU A 11 -13.92 13.10 -12.23
C GLU A 11 -13.43 13.82 -13.49
N MET A 12 -14.08 14.92 -13.85
CA MET A 12 -13.67 15.76 -14.99
C MET A 12 -12.23 16.27 -14.77
N TYR A 13 -11.93 16.76 -13.57
CA TYR A 13 -10.59 17.24 -13.24
C TYR A 13 -9.55 16.12 -13.27
N PHE A 14 -9.86 14.93 -12.73
CA PHE A 14 -9.00 13.76 -12.86
C PHE A 14 -8.66 13.46 -14.31
N ASN A 15 -9.67 13.46 -15.20
CA ASN A 15 -9.47 13.18 -16.62
C ASN A 15 -8.52 14.21 -17.28
N THR A 16 -8.52 15.47 -16.83
CA THR A 16 -7.55 16.49 -17.32
C THR A 16 -6.13 16.19 -16.85
N LYS A 17 -5.98 15.62 -15.65
CA LYS A 17 -4.69 15.32 -15.03
C LYS A 17 -4.17 13.91 -15.35
N LYS A 18 -5.02 13.02 -15.84
CA LYS A 18 -4.71 11.60 -16.02
C LYS A 18 -3.43 11.38 -16.83
N LYS A 19 -3.28 12.04 -17.97
CA LYS A 19 -2.07 11.92 -18.82
C LYS A 19 -0.80 12.36 -18.12
N GLU A 20 -0.88 13.37 -17.26
CA GLU A 20 0.26 13.84 -16.46
C GLU A 20 0.64 12.77 -15.41
N PHE A 21 -0.35 12.23 -14.70
CA PHE A 21 -0.13 11.19 -13.69
C PHE A 21 0.40 9.88 -14.31
N GLU A 22 -0.11 9.48 -15.50
CA GLU A 22 0.40 8.32 -16.26
C GLU A 22 1.87 8.52 -16.64
N LYS A 23 2.20 9.67 -17.24
CA LYS A 23 3.58 10.00 -17.62
C LYS A 23 4.55 9.99 -16.44
N GLU A 24 4.11 10.47 -15.31
CA GLU A 24 4.91 10.51 -14.07
C GLU A 24 4.94 9.16 -13.32
N GLY A 25 4.08 8.21 -13.72
CA GLY A 25 3.95 6.88 -13.15
C GLY A 25 3.32 6.86 -11.76
N PHE A 26 2.38 7.78 -11.49
CA PHE A 26 1.66 7.83 -10.22
C PHE A 26 0.40 6.96 -10.22
N ILE A 27 -0.15 6.59 -11.38
CA ILE A 27 -1.29 5.68 -11.48
C ILE A 27 -0.79 4.24 -11.31
N PRO A 28 -1.40 3.42 -10.42
CA PRO A 28 -0.96 2.04 -10.17
C PRO A 28 -1.52 1.07 -11.22
N GLU A 29 -1.14 1.20 -12.47
CA GLU A 29 -1.61 0.39 -13.62
C GLU A 29 -1.05 -1.04 -13.66
N LEU A 30 -0.57 -1.57 -12.53
CA LEU A 30 -0.03 -2.91 -12.45
C LEU A 30 -1.17 -3.94 -12.42
N ASN A 31 -1.06 -5.00 -13.25
CA ASN A 31 -2.01 -6.11 -13.24
C ASN A 31 -2.03 -6.81 -11.87
N ILE A 32 -3.23 -7.04 -11.36
CA ILE A 32 -3.45 -7.73 -10.10
C ILE A 32 -3.04 -9.19 -10.23
N LEU A 33 -2.27 -9.69 -9.27
CA LEU A 33 -1.84 -11.09 -9.25
C LEU A 33 -3.01 -12.03 -8.94
N PRO A 34 -3.07 -13.19 -9.62
CA PRO A 34 -4.03 -14.22 -9.28
C PRO A 34 -3.85 -14.69 -7.83
N SER A 35 -4.95 -14.70 -7.06
CA SER A 35 -4.99 -15.25 -5.72
C SER A 35 -6.37 -15.87 -5.48
N HIS A 36 -6.41 -17.00 -4.76
CA HIS A 36 -7.68 -17.62 -4.42
C HIS A 36 -8.54 -16.77 -3.45
N GLN A 37 -7.93 -15.81 -2.80
CA GLN A 37 -8.61 -14.84 -1.93
C GLN A 37 -9.00 -13.55 -2.66
N ASN A 38 -8.46 -13.32 -3.86
CA ASN A 38 -8.74 -12.13 -4.63
C ASN A 38 -10.00 -12.31 -5.48
N THR A 39 -11.05 -11.60 -5.13
CA THR A 39 -12.34 -11.66 -5.83
C THR A 39 -12.51 -10.55 -6.86
N LEU A 40 -11.55 -9.62 -6.99
CA LEU A 40 -11.67 -8.44 -7.87
C LEU A 40 -11.86 -8.81 -9.34
N MET A 41 -11.21 -9.88 -9.80
CA MET A 41 -11.33 -10.37 -11.18
C MET A 41 -12.77 -10.79 -11.54
N HIS A 42 -13.59 -11.21 -10.57
CA HIS A 42 -15.02 -11.52 -10.79
C HIS A 42 -15.84 -10.26 -11.11
N TYR A 43 -15.32 -9.09 -10.77
CA TYR A 43 -15.90 -7.78 -11.07
C TYR A 43 -15.22 -7.08 -12.24
N ASN A 44 -14.41 -7.84 -13.02
CA ASN A 44 -13.65 -7.34 -14.16
C ASN A 44 -12.64 -6.24 -13.82
N ILE A 45 -12.13 -6.24 -12.58
CA ILE A 45 -11.01 -5.39 -12.14
C ILE A 45 -9.73 -6.17 -12.38
N GLN A 46 -8.87 -5.68 -13.26
CA GLN A 46 -7.65 -6.34 -13.71
C GLN A 46 -6.38 -5.64 -13.22
N THR A 47 -6.46 -4.35 -13.00
CA THR A 47 -5.36 -3.51 -12.54
C THR A 47 -5.69 -2.81 -11.23
N TRP A 48 -4.66 -2.43 -10.47
CA TRP A 48 -4.86 -1.83 -9.15
C TRP A 48 -5.52 -0.44 -9.22
N ASP A 49 -5.33 0.35 -10.29
CA ASP A 49 -6.02 1.62 -10.47
C ASP A 49 -7.53 1.46 -10.62
N GLU A 50 -8.00 0.37 -11.24
CA GLU A 50 -9.43 0.07 -11.39
C GLU A 50 -10.14 -0.23 -10.05
N TYR A 51 -9.35 -0.48 -8.99
CA TYR A 51 -9.87 -0.72 -7.64
C TYR A 51 -10.19 0.59 -6.87
N PHE A 52 -10.05 1.73 -7.51
CA PHE A 52 -10.32 3.04 -6.93
C PHE A 52 -11.30 3.84 -7.79
N ASP A 53 -12.15 4.63 -7.14
CA ASP A 53 -12.91 5.67 -7.82
C ASP A 53 -11.95 6.79 -8.31
N LYS A 54 -12.33 7.48 -9.39
CA LYS A 54 -11.49 8.54 -9.99
C LYS A 54 -11.18 9.67 -9.02
N ARG A 55 -12.12 9.99 -8.11
CA ARG A 55 -11.89 11.00 -7.06
C ARG A 55 -10.85 10.52 -6.05
N GLN A 56 -10.86 9.23 -5.69
CA GLN A 56 -9.84 8.63 -4.83
C GLN A 56 -8.47 8.63 -5.53
N LEU A 57 -8.42 8.26 -6.82
CA LEU A 57 -7.19 8.33 -7.62
C LEU A 57 -6.66 9.76 -7.71
N LEU A 58 -7.52 10.75 -7.95
CA LEU A 58 -7.13 12.17 -7.98
C LEU A 58 -6.40 12.56 -6.69
N VAL A 59 -6.98 12.21 -5.54
CA VAL A 59 -6.38 12.52 -4.23
C VAL A 59 -5.04 11.82 -4.06
N LEU A 60 -4.98 10.52 -4.30
CA LEU A 60 -3.78 9.71 -4.05
C LEU A 60 -2.63 10.07 -5.01
N CYS A 61 -2.93 10.26 -6.30
CA CYS A 61 -1.94 10.70 -7.29
C CYS A 61 -1.43 12.11 -7.01
N THR A 62 -2.32 13.01 -6.55
CA THR A 62 -1.92 14.37 -6.13
C THR A 62 -0.99 14.32 -4.92
N PHE A 63 -1.24 13.45 -3.94
CA PHE A 63 -0.31 13.25 -2.82
C PHE A 63 1.04 12.72 -3.31
N ALA A 64 1.05 11.72 -4.19
CA ALA A 64 2.28 11.17 -4.76
C ALA A 64 3.09 12.25 -5.51
N GLN A 65 2.43 13.07 -6.32
CA GLN A 65 3.03 14.20 -7.03
C GLN A 65 3.63 15.22 -6.07
N ASN A 66 2.89 15.61 -5.02
CA ASN A 66 3.36 16.56 -4.02
C ASN A 66 4.57 16.01 -3.23
N ILE A 67 4.60 14.72 -2.91
CA ILE A 67 5.77 14.09 -2.28
C ILE A 67 7.00 14.27 -3.17
N LYS A 68 6.89 13.95 -4.47
CA LYS A 68 7.97 14.11 -5.45
C LYS A 68 8.44 15.57 -5.51
N THR A 69 7.51 16.52 -5.59
CA THR A 69 7.81 17.95 -5.66
C THR A 69 8.55 18.43 -4.41
N ILE A 70 8.02 18.17 -3.22
CA ILE A 70 8.64 18.58 -1.94
C ILE A 70 10.02 17.95 -1.78
N CYS A 71 10.16 16.67 -2.08
CA CYS A 71 11.43 15.99 -1.94
C CYS A 71 12.48 16.50 -2.95
N SER A 72 12.06 16.95 -4.14
CA SER A 72 13.00 17.51 -5.13
C SER A 72 13.70 18.80 -4.67
N GLU A 73 13.13 19.52 -3.72
CA GLU A 73 13.70 20.75 -3.12
C GLU A 73 14.79 20.44 -2.08
N ILE A 74 14.86 19.19 -1.60
CA ILE A 74 15.83 18.77 -0.58
C ILE A 74 17.18 18.48 -1.24
N LYS A 75 18.21 19.25 -0.88
CA LYS A 75 19.56 19.13 -1.48
C LYS A 75 20.33 17.92 -0.99
N ASP A 76 20.24 17.62 0.31
CA ASP A 76 20.88 16.44 0.91
C ASP A 76 20.16 15.15 0.45
N LYS A 77 20.88 14.30 -0.27
CA LYS A 77 20.31 13.11 -0.88
C LYS A 77 19.88 12.03 0.12
N ASP A 78 20.61 11.88 1.20
CA ASP A 78 20.26 10.91 2.24
C ASP A 78 19.05 11.38 3.03
N TYR A 79 19.02 12.66 3.39
CA TYR A 79 17.85 13.26 4.03
C TYR A 79 16.62 13.24 3.09
N GLN A 80 16.80 13.49 1.78
CA GLN A 80 15.76 13.38 0.77
C GLN A 80 15.11 11.98 0.75
N LYS A 81 15.95 10.91 0.76
CA LYS A 81 15.49 9.51 0.81
C LYS A 81 14.67 9.23 2.07
N VAL A 82 15.14 9.69 3.22
CA VAL A 82 14.43 9.52 4.50
C VAL A 82 13.07 10.20 4.48
N ILE A 83 13.00 11.45 4.03
CA ILE A 83 11.74 12.21 3.95
C ILE A 83 10.79 11.57 2.94
N ALA A 84 11.28 11.19 1.75
CA ALA A 84 10.48 10.51 0.74
C ALA A 84 9.85 9.21 1.30
N THR A 85 10.63 8.43 2.04
CA THR A 85 10.17 7.18 2.66
C THR A 85 9.04 7.43 3.67
N TYR A 86 9.22 8.38 4.60
CA TYR A 86 8.19 8.66 5.60
C TYR A 86 6.92 9.30 5.01
N LEU A 87 7.05 10.18 4.03
CA LEU A 87 5.89 10.73 3.33
C LEU A 87 5.15 9.64 2.53
N THR A 88 5.87 8.68 1.95
CA THR A 88 5.27 7.54 1.27
C THR A 88 4.53 6.62 2.25
N PHE A 89 5.01 6.44 3.48
CA PHE A 89 4.24 5.72 4.51
C PHE A 89 2.93 6.44 4.88
N ILE A 90 2.92 7.78 4.87
CA ILE A 90 1.69 8.56 5.06
C ILE A 90 0.72 8.32 3.90
N LEU A 91 1.21 8.28 2.66
CA LEU A 91 0.41 7.92 1.49
C LEU A 91 -0.16 6.50 1.62
N ALA A 92 0.66 5.50 1.97
CA ALA A 92 0.21 4.12 2.15
C ALA A 92 -0.88 4.00 3.23
N LYS A 93 -0.77 4.74 4.34
CA LYS A 93 -1.84 4.80 5.35
C LYS A 93 -3.13 5.44 4.82
N ARG A 94 -3.05 6.31 3.84
CA ARG A 94 -4.26 6.86 3.18
C ARG A 94 -4.85 5.85 2.18
N VAL A 95 -4.01 5.14 1.44
CA VAL A 95 -4.42 4.05 0.55
C VAL A 95 -5.20 2.97 1.30
N ASP A 96 -4.81 2.64 2.52
CA ASP A 96 -5.50 1.68 3.39
C ASP A 96 -6.96 2.04 3.72
N MET A 97 -7.34 3.28 3.51
CA MET A 97 -8.72 3.78 3.72
C MET A 97 -9.33 4.33 2.43
N ALA A 98 -8.89 3.84 1.28
CA ALA A 98 -9.40 4.20 -0.04
C ALA A 98 -9.59 2.95 -0.90
N GLY A 99 -10.54 3.01 -1.83
CA GLY A 99 -10.86 1.94 -2.77
C GLY A 99 -12.28 1.42 -2.62
N LEU A 100 -12.70 0.61 -3.59
CA LEU A 100 -14.07 0.10 -3.70
C LEU A 100 -14.42 -0.98 -2.66
N GLY A 101 -13.47 -1.38 -1.83
CA GLY A 101 -13.66 -2.39 -0.77
C GLY A 101 -13.78 -1.80 0.64
N VAL A 102 -13.70 -0.48 0.80
CA VAL A 102 -13.75 0.15 2.13
C VAL A 102 -15.15 0.13 2.70
N LEU A 103 -15.30 -0.48 3.87
CA LEU A 103 -16.55 -0.51 4.63
C LEU A 103 -16.69 0.70 5.54
N TRP A 104 -17.92 1.04 5.91
CA TRP A 104 -18.21 2.01 6.96
C TRP A 104 -18.45 1.32 8.30
N HIS A 105 -17.64 1.65 9.29
CA HIS A 105 -17.83 1.17 10.66
C HIS A 105 -18.84 2.06 11.38
N THR A 106 -20.10 1.64 11.42
CA THR A 106 -21.23 2.44 11.93
C THR A 106 -21.06 2.85 13.39
N ARG A 107 -20.56 1.96 14.25
CA ARG A 107 -20.39 2.26 15.68
C ARG A 107 -19.25 3.25 15.97
N ALA A 108 -18.17 3.19 15.19
CA ALA A 108 -17.00 4.07 15.33
C ALA A 108 -17.05 5.29 14.40
N GLU A 109 -18.06 5.36 13.54
CA GLU A 109 -18.30 6.46 12.58
C GLU A 109 -17.05 6.79 11.74
N LYS A 110 -16.44 5.76 11.16
CA LYS A 110 -15.20 5.88 10.39
C LYS A 110 -15.13 4.87 9.26
N PRO A 111 -14.31 5.11 8.21
CA PRO A 111 -13.97 4.07 7.25
C PRO A 111 -13.13 2.96 7.93
N GLU A 112 -13.34 1.73 7.49
CA GLU A 112 -12.53 0.58 7.86
C GLU A 112 -11.27 0.49 6.99
N HIS A 113 -10.32 -0.34 7.42
CA HIS A 113 -9.17 -0.70 6.61
C HIS A 113 -9.60 -1.52 5.40
N ILE A 114 -9.02 -1.26 4.23
CA ILE A 114 -9.42 -1.88 2.95
C ILE A 114 -9.31 -3.41 2.98
N LEU A 115 -8.33 -3.96 3.72
CA LEU A 115 -8.09 -5.39 3.86
C LEU A 115 -8.66 -5.98 5.18
N THR A 116 -9.67 -5.35 5.78
CA THR A 116 -10.33 -5.85 7.01
C THR A 116 -10.80 -7.30 6.87
N LEU A 117 -11.22 -7.71 5.69
CA LEU A 117 -11.64 -9.09 5.40
C LEU A 117 -10.48 -10.02 5.00
N ARG A 118 -9.22 -9.62 5.23
CA ARG A 118 -7.99 -10.34 4.85
C ARG A 118 -7.87 -10.64 3.34
N ARG A 119 -8.61 -9.89 2.53
CA ARG A 119 -8.61 -9.99 1.06
C ARG A 119 -9.16 -8.72 0.43
N PRO A 120 -8.73 -8.37 -0.79
CA PRO A 120 -9.40 -7.37 -1.58
C PRO A 120 -10.83 -7.83 -1.91
N GLY A 121 -11.78 -6.93 -1.79
CA GLY A 121 -13.18 -7.21 -2.11
C GLY A 121 -13.87 -5.93 -2.55
N ILE A 122 -15.05 -6.05 -3.13
CA ILE A 122 -15.88 -4.90 -3.51
C ILE A 122 -17.12 -4.86 -2.63
N VAL A 123 -17.47 -3.66 -2.20
CA VAL A 123 -18.74 -3.38 -1.55
C VAL A 123 -19.54 -2.40 -2.39
N TYR A 124 -20.83 -2.68 -2.54
CA TYR A 124 -21.69 -1.88 -3.41
C TYR A 124 -21.76 -0.40 -3.00
N ASN A 125 -21.71 -0.14 -1.69
CA ASN A 125 -21.74 1.20 -1.09
C ASN A 125 -20.45 1.44 -0.31
N PHE A 126 -19.33 1.43 -1.01
CA PHE A 126 -18.01 1.69 -0.38
C PHE A 126 -17.99 3.04 0.33
N ALA A 127 -17.27 3.07 1.44
CA ALA A 127 -17.08 4.29 2.21
C ALA A 127 -15.93 5.13 1.62
N GLU A 128 -16.16 6.43 1.56
CA GLU A 128 -15.15 7.40 1.19
C GLU A 128 -15.08 8.52 2.24
N SER A 129 -13.88 8.90 2.60
CA SER A 129 -13.65 9.97 3.56
C SER A 129 -12.81 11.08 2.97
N ASN A 130 -13.19 12.32 3.27
CA ASN A 130 -12.40 13.49 2.92
C ASN A 130 -11.07 13.44 3.70
N PRO A 131 -9.89 13.44 3.02
CA PRO A 131 -8.59 13.33 3.70
C PRO A 131 -8.24 14.56 4.54
N PHE A 132 -8.96 15.66 4.42
CA PHE A 132 -8.71 16.90 5.14
C PHE A 132 -9.66 17.13 6.32
N GLU A 133 -10.75 16.37 6.39
CA GLU A 133 -11.71 16.45 7.50
C GLU A 133 -11.20 15.76 8.77
N LYS A 134 -11.80 16.09 9.92
CA LYS A 134 -11.45 15.51 11.22
C LYS A 134 -12.03 14.11 11.40
N ILE A 135 -11.66 13.19 10.52
CA ILE A 135 -12.09 11.80 10.54
C ILE A 135 -10.88 10.88 10.66
N ALA A 136 -11.08 9.62 11.06
CA ALA A 136 -10.02 8.61 11.08
C ALA A 136 -9.39 8.45 9.68
N GLY A 137 -8.06 8.29 9.63
CA GLY A 137 -7.31 8.17 8.38
C GLY A 137 -7.12 9.47 7.60
N ASN A 138 -7.47 10.63 8.17
CA ASN A 138 -7.16 11.90 7.54
C ASN A 138 -5.64 12.15 7.48
N PHE A 139 -5.23 13.04 6.59
CA PHE A 139 -3.81 13.32 6.34
C PHE A 139 -3.07 13.76 7.61
N LEU A 140 -3.61 14.69 8.38
CA LEU A 140 -2.95 15.20 9.60
C LEU A 140 -2.79 14.12 10.68
N ASN A 141 -3.76 13.23 10.85
CA ASN A 141 -3.65 12.12 11.78
C ASN A 141 -2.58 11.11 11.34
N ASN A 142 -2.48 10.86 10.03
CA ASN A 142 -1.44 10.01 9.49
C ASN A 142 -0.03 10.62 9.70
N VAL A 143 0.12 11.94 9.48
CA VAL A 143 1.36 12.68 9.81
C VAL A 143 1.72 12.55 11.30
N LYS A 144 0.75 12.77 12.19
CA LYS A 144 0.96 12.64 13.65
C LYS A 144 1.38 11.22 14.04
N SER A 145 0.75 10.21 13.45
CA SER A 145 1.07 8.80 13.70
C SER A 145 2.51 8.46 13.30
N ILE A 146 2.93 8.84 12.09
CA ILE A 146 4.31 8.62 11.61
C ILE A 146 5.31 9.40 12.48
N LYS A 147 5.05 10.67 12.78
CA LYS A 147 5.88 11.48 13.69
C LYS A 147 6.05 10.81 15.06
N SER A 148 4.97 10.29 15.63
CA SER A 148 5.03 9.58 16.92
C SER A 148 5.88 8.32 16.84
N GLY A 149 5.79 7.56 15.75
CA GLY A 149 6.64 6.39 15.50
C GLY A 149 8.12 6.77 15.42
N ILE A 150 8.47 7.83 14.69
CA ILE A 150 9.85 8.35 14.59
C ILE A 150 10.35 8.74 15.99
N LEU A 151 9.58 9.54 16.73
CA LEU A 151 9.96 9.98 18.07
C LEU A 151 10.11 8.81 19.06
N PHE A 152 9.33 7.74 18.89
CA PHE A 152 9.51 6.52 19.68
C PHE A 152 10.82 5.81 19.32
N ALA A 153 11.08 5.62 18.03
CA ALA A 153 12.29 4.96 17.54
C ALA A 153 13.58 5.70 17.95
N THR A 154 13.56 7.04 17.98
CA THR A 154 14.71 7.85 18.39
C THR A 154 15.05 7.76 19.88
N ARG A 155 14.16 7.15 20.71
CA ARG A 155 14.46 6.89 22.14
C ARG A 155 15.36 5.67 22.34
N LEU A 156 15.50 4.82 21.33
CA LEU A 156 16.36 3.65 21.40
C LEU A 156 17.82 4.09 21.29
N SER A 157 18.63 3.72 22.27
CA SER A 157 20.05 4.12 22.36
C SER A 157 20.98 3.30 21.47
N ASN A 158 20.55 2.11 21.04
CA ASN A 158 21.36 1.20 20.25
C ASN A 158 20.88 1.18 18.79
N SER A 159 21.85 1.21 17.87
CA SER A 159 21.55 0.99 16.46
C SER A 159 21.23 -0.49 16.23
N SER A 160 20.14 -0.74 15.49
CA SER A 160 19.82 -2.07 14.98
C SER A 160 20.25 -2.19 13.53
N LYS A 161 20.65 -3.39 13.11
CA LYS A 161 20.87 -3.70 11.71
C LYS A 161 19.60 -4.35 11.15
N CYS A 162 19.01 -3.73 10.16
CA CYS A 162 17.89 -4.31 9.41
C CYS A 162 18.42 -4.88 8.09
N ASN A 163 18.17 -6.18 7.84
CA ASN A 163 18.46 -6.81 6.57
C ASN A 163 17.14 -7.24 5.92
N LEU A 164 16.98 -7.02 4.63
CA LEU A 164 15.92 -7.58 3.81
C LEU A 164 16.48 -8.85 3.15
N GLU A 165 16.18 -10.00 3.74
CA GLU A 165 16.69 -11.30 3.30
C GLU A 165 15.59 -12.35 3.42
N SER A 166 15.62 -13.37 2.54
CA SER A 166 14.71 -14.51 2.66
C SER A 166 15.04 -15.34 3.92
N VAL A 167 14.01 -15.80 4.61
CA VAL A 167 14.17 -16.65 5.81
C VAL A 167 14.73 -18.03 5.46
N THR A 168 14.68 -18.44 4.18
CA THR A 168 15.25 -19.70 3.70
C THR A 168 16.76 -19.65 3.51
N LEU A 169 17.38 -18.47 3.57
CA LEU A 169 18.81 -18.33 3.46
C LEU A 169 19.52 -18.91 4.69
N LYS A 170 20.42 -19.85 4.43
CA LYS A 170 21.25 -20.43 5.50
C LYS A 170 22.24 -19.39 6.03
N THR A 171 22.30 -19.25 7.33
CA THR A 171 23.30 -18.40 8.01
C THR A 171 24.16 -19.24 8.94
N ASN A 172 25.47 -18.94 8.96
CA ASN A 172 26.40 -19.51 9.93
C ASN A 172 26.52 -18.67 11.20
N LYS A 173 25.76 -17.57 11.30
CA LYS A 173 25.75 -16.71 12.51
C LYS A 173 25.08 -17.46 13.66
N LYS A 174 25.65 -17.28 14.85
CA LYS A 174 25.04 -17.76 16.10
C LYS A 174 24.40 -16.59 16.80
N TYR A 175 23.23 -16.83 17.37
CA TYR A 175 22.46 -15.84 18.10
C TYR A 175 22.14 -16.37 19.49
N ASP A 176 22.14 -15.51 20.49
CA ASP A 176 21.76 -15.86 21.87
C ASP A 176 20.25 -16.04 21.99
N LEU A 177 19.48 -15.33 21.16
CA LEU A 177 18.02 -15.41 21.12
C LEU A 177 17.52 -15.19 19.69
N ILE A 178 16.55 -15.99 19.28
CA ILE A 178 15.82 -15.85 18.02
C ILE A 178 14.32 -15.68 18.36
N ILE A 179 13.72 -14.60 17.86
CA ILE A 179 12.28 -14.34 17.99
C ILE A 179 11.70 -14.27 16.58
N THR A 180 10.66 -15.05 16.29
CA THR A 180 10.03 -15.13 14.99
C THR A 180 8.52 -14.96 15.09
N ASP A 181 7.92 -14.37 14.06
CA ASP A 181 6.48 -14.33 13.83
C ASP A 181 6.25 -14.86 12.39
N PRO A 182 6.13 -16.19 12.22
CA PRO A 182 6.03 -16.80 10.90
C PRO A 182 4.66 -16.56 10.26
N PRO A 183 4.54 -16.66 8.93
CA PRO A 183 3.25 -16.62 8.22
C PRO A 183 2.28 -17.69 8.72
N TYR A 184 0.97 -17.40 8.62
CA TYR A 184 -0.10 -18.29 9.10
C TYR A 184 -0.52 -19.33 8.02
N GLY A 185 0.44 -20.04 7.45
CA GLY A 185 0.18 -21.11 6.48
C GLY A 185 -0.56 -20.61 5.23
N ASP A 186 -1.77 -21.11 4.99
CA ASP A 186 -2.61 -20.76 3.84
C ASP A 186 -3.75 -19.75 4.16
N ASP A 187 -3.80 -19.20 5.37
CA ASP A 187 -4.88 -18.28 5.80
C ASP A 187 -4.73 -16.88 5.18
N ILE A 188 -3.50 -16.39 5.05
CA ILE A 188 -3.21 -15.04 4.53
C ILE A 188 -2.17 -15.14 3.43
N GLN A 189 -2.49 -14.53 2.27
CA GLN A 189 -1.59 -14.42 1.11
C GLN A 189 -0.79 -13.11 1.24
N TYR A 190 0.24 -13.12 2.09
CA TYR A 190 0.98 -11.90 2.47
C TYR A 190 1.58 -11.17 1.28
N GLY A 191 2.20 -11.88 0.35
CA GLY A 191 2.82 -11.29 -0.83
C GLY A 191 1.82 -10.60 -1.73
N GLU A 192 0.72 -11.29 -2.07
CA GLU A 192 -0.34 -10.76 -2.94
C GLU A 192 -1.05 -9.57 -2.29
N LEU A 193 -1.29 -9.60 -0.97
CA LEU A 193 -1.93 -8.50 -0.27
C LEU A 193 -1.01 -7.30 -0.09
N SER A 194 0.29 -7.53 0.12
CA SER A 194 1.27 -6.46 0.24
C SER A 194 1.46 -5.71 -1.08
N GLU A 195 1.24 -6.36 -2.23
CA GLU A 195 1.33 -5.73 -3.54
C GLU A 195 0.36 -4.56 -3.68
N PHE A 196 -0.83 -4.63 -3.10
CA PHE A 196 -1.78 -3.52 -3.06
C PHE A 196 -1.19 -2.21 -2.53
N PHE A 197 -0.36 -2.28 -1.48
CA PHE A 197 0.35 -1.11 -0.96
C PHE A 197 1.62 -0.81 -1.75
N TYR A 198 2.32 -1.86 -2.17
CA TYR A 198 3.61 -1.75 -2.83
C TYR A 198 3.53 -0.97 -4.14
N VAL A 199 2.46 -1.12 -4.92
CA VAL A 199 2.29 -0.38 -6.19
C VAL A 199 2.25 1.14 -5.98
N TRP A 200 1.73 1.60 -4.85
CA TRP A 200 1.77 3.02 -4.49
C TRP A 200 3.13 3.45 -3.95
N VAL A 201 3.76 2.58 -3.17
CA VAL A 201 5.08 2.83 -2.60
C VAL A 201 6.12 2.93 -3.70
N ILE A 202 6.16 1.98 -4.63
CA ILE A 202 7.16 1.96 -5.71
C ILE A 202 7.00 3.13 -6.68
N ASN A 203 5.77 3.56 -6.97
CA ASN A 203 5.50 4.69 -7.85
C ASN A 203 6.12 6.01 -7.34
N VAL A 204 6.29 6.14 -6.04
CA VAL A 204 6.98 7.28 -5.44
C VAL A 204 8.47 7.00 -5.23
N LEU A 205 8.81 5.85 -4.62
CA LEU A 205 10.15 5.59 -4.11
C LEU A 205 11.17 5.16 -5.18
N LYS A 206 10.77 4.66 -6.34
CA LYS A 206 11.69 4.26 -7.42
C LYS A 206 12.66 5.37 -7.87
N ASN A 207 12.27 6.63 -7.69
CA ASN A 207 13.13 7.77 -8.02
C ASN A 207 14.26 7.98 -7.00
N TYR A 208 14.13 7.42 -5.80
CA TYR A 208 15.08 7.53 -4.69
C TYR A 208 15.83 6.23 -4.42
N PHE A 209 15.23 5.11 -4.78
CA PHE A 209 15.72 3.74 -4.59
C PHE A 209 15.51 2.95 -5.89
N PRO A 210 16.34 3.18 -6.92
CA PRO A 210 16.18 2.54 -8.23
C PRO A 210 16.39 1.01 -8.18
N GLU A 211 16.99 0.50 -7.11
CA GLU A 211 17.19 -0.92 -6.85
C GLU A 211 15.91 -1.66 -6.43
N LEU A 212 14.86 -0.95 -6.03
CA LEU A 212 13.61 -1.57 -5.64
C LEU A 212 12.95 -2.27 -6.85
N PRO A 213 12.48 -3.52 -6.69
CA PRO A 213 11.80 -4.22 -7.77
C PRO A 213 10.49 -3.52 -8.14
N SER A 214 10.08 -3.64 -9.40
CA SER A 214 8.82 -3.05 -9.89
C SER A 214 7.58 -3.72 -9.32
N ARG A 215 7.72 -4.91 -8.72
CA ARG A 215 6.67 -5.76 -8.19
C ARG A 215 7.18 -6.54 -6.98
N VAL A 216 6.28 -6.95 -6.10
CA VAL A 216 6.59 -7.86 -5.00
C VAL A 216 7.15 -9.18 -5.56
N ASN A 217 8.26 -9.67 -5.01
CA ASN A 217 8.81 -10.97 -5.36
C ASN A 217 8.05 -12.07 -4.60
N LEU A 218 7.18 -12.79 -5.30
CA LEU A 218 6.40 -13.87 -4.71
C LEU A 218 7.14 -15.21 -4.69
N ASP A 219 8.24 -15.36 -5.43
CA ASP A 219 8.99 -16.63 -5.50
C ASP A 219 9.70 -16.94 -4.18
N GLU A 220 9.97 -15.90 -3.40
CA GLU A 220 10.60 -15.99 -2.08
C GLU A 220 9.61 -15.79 -0.91
N ASP A 221 8.32 -15.61 -1.21
CA ASP A 221 7.29 -15.45 -0.18
C ASP A 221 6.98 -16.78 0.49
N PHE A 222 7.32 -16.87 1.77
CA PHE A 222 7.14 -18.08 2.59
C PHE A 222 5.68 -18.21 3.05
N CYS A 223 4.81 -18.52 2.08
CA CYS A 223 3.37 -18.64 2.25
C CYS A 223 2.79 -19.73 1.36
N VAL A 224 1.84 -20.50 1.89
CA VAL A 224 1.11 -21.52 1.12
C VAL A 224 0.09 -20.84 0.22
N SER A 225 0.36 -20.70 -1.07
CA SER A 225 -0.56 -20.10 -2.04
C SER A 225 -1.02 -21.13 -3.08
N LYS A 226 -2.29 -21.54 -3.01
CA LYS A 226 -2.92 -22.43 -3.99
C LYS A 226 -2.99 -21.81 -5.38
N ALA A 227 -3.14 -20.50 -5.47
CA ALA A 227 -3.20 -19.79 -6.74
C ALA A 227 -1.85 -19.82 -7.48
N ARG A 228 -0.73 -19.71 -6.75
CA ARG A 228 0.62 -19.78 -7.32
C ARG A 228 1.01 -21.20 -7.73
N PHE A 229 0.69 -22.20 -6.90
CA PHE A 229 1.13 -23.57 -7.06
C PHE A 229 0.07 -24.48 -7.67
N GLN A 230 -1.05 -23.95 -8.12
CA GLN A 230 -2.17 -24.64 -8.78
C GLN A 230 -2.91 -25.67 -7.91
N ASN A 231 -2.26 -26.21 -6.88
CA ASN A 231 -2.90 -27.11 -5.91
C ASN A 231 -2.25 -26.99 -4.52
N LYS A 232 -2.97 -27.49 -3.51
CA LYS A 232 -2.55 -27.40 -2.11
C LYS A 232 -1.32 -28.27 -1.81
N SER A 233 -1.16 -29.41 -2.47
CA SER A 233 -0.03 -30.32 -2.24
C SER A 233 1.28 -29.66 -2.64
N LEU A 234 1.36 -29.10 -3.85
CA LEU A 234 2.55 -28.38 -4.32
C LEU A 234 2.85 -27.13 -3.46
N ALA A 235 1.79 -26.45 -3.02
CA ALA A 235 1.97 -25.29 -2.14
C ALA A 235 2.56 -25.68 -0.77
N LEU A 236 2.17 -26.83 -0.22
CA LEU A 236 2.70 -27.36 1.04
C LEU A 236 4.14 -27.87 0.92
N GLU A 237 4.52 -28.44 -0.24
CA GLU A 237 5.90 -28.85 -0.50
C GLU A 237 6.87 -27.67 -0.56
N PHE A 238 6.38 -26.50 -1.01
CA PHE A 238 7.16 -25.28 -1.01
C PHE A 238 7.30 -24.68 0.39
N PHE A 239 6.25 -24.72 1.19
CA PHE A 239 6.20 -24.18 2.55
C PHE A 239 6.99 -25.03 3.54
#